data_44e65925a71c9cd02f1bb883746403f3
#
_entry.id   44e65925a71c9cd02f1bb883746403f3
#
_cell.length_a   1.000
_cell.length_b   1.000
_cell.length_c   1.000
_cell.angle_alpha   90.00
_cell.angle_beta   90.00
_cell.angle_gamma   90.00
#
_symmetry.space_group_name_H-M   'P 1'
#
loop_
_entity.id
_entity.type
_entity.pdbx_description
1 polymer ?
#
loop_
_entity_poly.entity_id
_entity_poly.type
_entity_poly.pdbx_seq_one_letter_code
_entity_poly.pdbx_strand_id
1 'polypeptide(L)'
;MKVLRFVSTVMLSVCAVAYGQSSDKPVVSSESQKSFDLMKTLAGTWQGSVTTDDPAWSTDKPMSLSIRVASHGNALIHELNTGTPEVTVFYVDGDRLSFVHYCDFGNRPHLIARPSTDGKTIEFDLVDFPGSNDVGHVSHAVFTVVDTSHHLEDWTFTLANGKPVHARLDFKRVP
;
A
#
# COMPACT_ATOMS: atom_id res chain seq x y z
N MET A 1 -90.69 -15.18 7.53
CA MET A 1 -89.50 -14.33 7.46
C MET A 1 -88.29 -15.17 7.90
N LYS A 2 -87.41 -15.57 6.99
CA LYS A 2 -86.15 -16.35 7.28
C LYS A 2 -84.96 -15.39 7.31
N VAL A 3 -84.35 -15.25 8.45
CA VAL A 3 -83.18 -14.40 8.63
C VAL A 3 -81.89 -15.28 8.26
N LEU A 4 -81.19 -14.89 7.21
CA LEU A 4 -79.96 -15.52 6.72
C LEU A 4 -78.76 -14.89 7.47
N ARG A 5 -78.08 -15.67 8.31
CA ARG A 5 -76.84 -15.24 8.98
C ARG A 5 -75.64 -15.56 8.08
N PHE A 6 -74.98 -14.47 7.60
CA PHE A 6 -73.66 -14.59 6.95
C PHE A 6 -72.59 -14.72 8.02
N VAL A 7 -71.86 -15.84 7.98
CA VAL A 7 -70.60 -16.06 8.74
C VAL A 7 -69.47 -15.64 7.84
N SER A 8 -68.79 -14.54 8.19
CA SER A 8 -67.61 -14.06 7.48
C SER A 8 -66.37 -14.69 8.11
N THR A 9 -65.71 -15.60 7.37
CA THR A 9 -64.45 -16.25 7.80
C THR A 9 -63.30 -15.34 7.37
N VAL A 10 -62.63 -14.70 8.34
CA VAL A 10 -61.42 -13.92 8.13
C VAL A 10 -60.24 -14.89 8.10
N MET A 11 -59.61 -15.07 6.94
CA MET A 11 -58.34 -15.77 6.81
C MET A 11 -57.19 -14.82 7.20
N LEU A 12 -56.54 -15.08 8.32
CA LEU A 12 -55.27 -14.45 8.69
C LEU A 12 -54.14 -15.11 7.92
N SER A 13 -53.59 -14.40 6.91
CA SER A 13 -52.35 -14.82 6.24
C SER A 13 -51.15 -14.42 7.09
N VAL A 14 -50.49 -15.40 7.71
CA VAL A 14 -49.23 -15.20 8.41
C VAL A 14 -48.09 -15.18 7.37
N CYS A 15 -47.57 -13.99 7.03
CA CYS A 15 -46.31 -13.87 6.27
C CYS A 15 -45.15 -14.23 7.18
N ALA A 16 -44.58 -15.43 7.00
CA ALA A 16 -43.33 -15.80 7.60
C ALA A 16 -42.20 -14.99 6.90
N VAL A 17 -41.66 -14.00 7.59
CA VAL A 17 -40.43 -13.31 7.15
C VAL A 17 -39.27 -14.25 7.46
N ALA A 18 -38.73 -14.91 6.42
CA ALA A 18 -37.50 -15.66 6.53
C ALA A 18 -36.33 -14.68 6.70
N TYR A 19 -35.86 -14.51 7.93
CA TYR A 19 -34.57 -13.87 8.17
C TYR A 19 -33.49 -14.81 7.60
N GLY A 20 -32.97 -14.44 6.42
CA GLY A 20 -31.77 -15.04 5.87
C GLY A 20 -30.61 -14.81 6.84
N GLN A 21 -30.15 -15.85 7.51
CA GLN A 21 -28.88 -15.81 8.24
C GLN A 21 -27.79 -15.64 7.18
N SER A 22 -27.25 -14.42 7.07
CA SER A 22 -25.98 -14.18 6.41
C SER A 22 -24.93 -15.03 7.14
N SER A 23 -24.46 -16.10 6.50
CA SER A 23 -23.32 -16.85 7.00
C SER A 23 -22.08 -15.98 6.77
N ASP A 24 -21.71 -15.19 7.77
CA ASP A 24 -20.41 -14.51 7.80
C ASP A 24 -19.31 -15.57 7.86
N LYS A 25 -18.95 -16.09 6.69
CA LYS A 25 -17.67 -16.80 6.57
C LYS A 25 -16.59 -15.78 6.85
N PRO A 26 -15.62 -16.09 7.72
CA PRO A 26 -14.49 -15.18 7.93
C PRO A 26 -13.86 -14.87 6.57
N VAL A 27 -13.86 -13.59 6.19
CA VAL A 27 -13.18 -13.12 4.99
C VAL A 27 -11.70 -13.32 5.25
N VAL A 28 -11.10 -14.35 4.65
CA VAL A 28 -9.65 -14.56 4.70
C VAL A 28 -9.04 -13.43 3.88
N SER A 29 -8.30 -12.55 4.55
CA SER A 29 -7.58 -11.46 3.91
C SER A 29 -6.60 -12.02 2.87
N SER A 30 -6.57 -11.44 1.67
CA SER A 30 -5.59 -11.79 0.64
C SER A 30 -4.16 -11.51 1.11
N GLU A 31 -3.16 -12.18 0.54
CA GLU A 31 -1.74 -11.91 0.88
C GLU A 31 -1.38 -10.44 0.59
N SER A 32 -1.91 -9.86 -0.48
CA SER A 32 -1.74 -8.43 -0.79
C SER A 32 -2.34 -7.52 0.27
N GLN A 33 -3.51 -7.88 0.81
CA GLN A 33 -4.12 -7.11 1.91
C GLN A 33 -3.30 -7.24 3.19
N LYS A 34 -2.77 -8.42 3.52
CA LYS A 34 -1.88 -8.62 4.67
C LYS A 34 -0.59 -7.81 4.53
N SER A 35 0.03 -7.82 3.35
CA SER A 35 1.20 -7.00 3.05
C SER A 35 0.89 -5.51 3.15
N PHE A 36 -0.26 -5.06 2.67
CA PHE A 36 -0.69 -3.68 2.80
C PHE A 36 -0.96 -3.30 4.27
N ASP A 37 -1.56 -4.20 5.05
CA ASP A 37 -1.78 -3.99 6.49
C ASP A 37 -0.46 -3.92 7.25
N LEU A 38 0.54 -4.72 6.85
CA LEU A 38 1.90 -4.61 7.37
C LEU A 38 2.51 -3.23 7.05
N MET A 39 2.43 -2.76 5.80
CA MET A 39 2.90 -1.42 5.42
C MET A 39 2.22 -0.32 6.23
N LYS A 40 0.93 -0.44 6.55
CA LYS A 40 0.21 0.54 7.38
C LYS A 40 0.74 0.63 8.81
N THR A 41 1.42 -0.39 9.33
CA THR A 41 2.08 -0.33 10.66
C THR A 41 3.24 0.67 10.69
N LEU A 42 3.78 1.01 9.53
CA LEU A 42 4.82 2.01 9.37
C LEU A 42 4.30 3.46 9.45
N ALA A 43 2.98 3.69 9.54
CA ALA A 43 2.44 5.04 9.66
C ALA A 43 3.09 5.79 10.84
N GLY A 44 3.62 6.99 10.57
CA GLY A 44 4.37 7.80 11.53
C GLY A 44 5.45 8.64 10.86
N THR A 45 6.32 9.22 11.69
CA THR A 45 7.45 10.06 11.26
C THR A 45 8.76 9.32 11.52
N TRP A 46 9.67 9.41 10.58
CA TRP A 46 10.92 8.67 10.57
C TRP A 46 12.10 9.59 10.23
N GLN A 47 13.25 9.27 10.76
CA GLN A 47 14.53 9.84 10.34
C GLN A 47 15.47 8.71 9.95
N GLY A 48 16.27 8.95 8.94
CA GLY A 48 17.15 7.93 8.41
C GLY A 48 18.35 8.47 7.65
N SER A 49 19.12 7.53 7.16
CA SER A 49 20.29 7.75 6.31
C SER A 49 20.19 6.90 5.06
N VAL A 50 20.89 7.31 4.01
CA VAL A 50 21.03 6.55 2.78
C VAL A 50 22.45 6.04 2.63
N THR A 51 22.58 4.80 2.16
CA THR A 51 23.83 4.22 1.63
C THR A 51 23.58 3.84 0.18
N THR A 52 24.46 4.23 -0.72
CA THR A 52 24.33 3.95 -2.14
C THR A 52 25.65 3.44 -2.72
N ASP A 53 25.58 2.68 -3.82
CA ASP A 53 26.71 2.20 -4.59
C ASP A 53 27.23 3.20 -5.62
N ASP A 54 26.53 4.34 -5.82
CA ASP A 54 26.99 5.43 -6.68
C ASP A 54 27.27 6.70 -5.84
N PRO A 55 28.54 7.13 -5.74
CA PRO A 55 28.92 8.31 -4.95
C PRO A 55 28.20 9.60 -5.33
N ALA A 56 27.74 9.74 -6.57
CA ALA A 56 26.99 10.92 -7.02
C ALA A 56 25.62 11.06 -6.33
N TRP A 57 25.11 9.96 -5.76
CA TRP A 57 23.83 9.89 -5.05
C TRP A 57 23.99 9.86 -3.53
N SER A 58 25.22 9.87 -3.04
CA SER A 58 25.53 9.88 -1.61
C SER A 58 25.19 11.25 -0.99
N THR A 59 24.66 11.22 0.23
CA THR A 59 24.46 12.43 1.03
C THR A 59 24.68 12.14 2.50
N ASP A 60 25.36 13.06 3.20
CA ASP A 60 25.53 13.05 4.65
C ASP A 60 24.35 13.72 5.37
N LYS A 61 23.38 14.26 4.62
CA LYS A 61 22.22 14.94 5.22
C LYS A 61 21.23 13.89 5.73
N PRO A 62 20.70 14.10 6.94
CA PRO A 62 19.63 13.23 7.44
C PRO A 62 18.40 13.36 6.53
N MET A 63 17.79 12.21 6.27
CA MET A 63 16.54 12.10 5.52
C MET A 63 15.38 12.07 6.50
N SER A 64 14.27 12.67 6.12
CA SER A 64 13.01 12.53 6.84
C SER A 64 11.96 11.84 5.99
N LEU A 65 11.15 11.02 6.63
CA LEU A 65 10.07 10.30 5.98
C LEU A 65 8.80 10.43 6.81
N SER A 66 7.70 10.75 6.14
CA SER A 66 6.35 10.72 6.71
C SER A 66 5.52 9.64 6.03
N ILE A 67 4.96 8.74 6.81
CA ILE A 67 4.04 7.71 6.31
C ILE A 67 2.69 7.91 6.97
N ARG A 68 1.62 8.01 6.19
CA ARG A 68 0.26 8.21 6.71
C ARG A 68 -0.78 7.40 5.95
N VAL A 69 -1.72 6.85 6.70
CA VAL A 69 -2.91 6.19 6.14
C VAL A 69 -3.88 7.25 5.62
N ALA A 70 -4.43 7.06 4.44
CA ALA A 70 -5.37 7.97 3.78
C ALA A 70 -6.57 7.20 3.20
N SER A 71 -7.57 7.96 2.70
CA SER A 71 -8.73 7.40 1.99
C SER A 71 -9.45 6.29 2.79
N HIS A 72 -9.70 6.52 4.09
CA HIS A 72 -10.33 5.54 4.98
C HIS A 72 -9.62 4.17 5.02
N GLY A 73 -8.29 4.17 4.91
CA GLY A 73 -7.48 2.95 4.94
C GLY A 73 -7.19 2.32 3.58
N ASN A 74 -7.66 2.92 2.48
CA ASN A 74 -7.47 2.39 1.12
C ASN A 74 -6.18 2.89 0.45
N ALA A 75 -5.48 3.85 1.05
CA ALA A 75 -4.20 4.34 0.55
C ALA A 75 -3.22 4.55 1.69
N LEU A 76 -1.93 4.36 1.42
CA LEU A 76 -0.83 4.75 2.29
C LEU A 76 0.03 5.74 1.52
N ILE A 77 0.22 6.91 2.09
CA ILE A 77 1.06 7.96 1.53
C ILE A 77 2.42 7.90 2.22
N HIS A 78 3.47 7.74 1.45
CA HIS A 78 4.85 7.78 1.86
C HIS A 78 5.48 9.03 1.23
N GLU A 79 5.92 9.96 2.06
CA GLU A 79 6.52 11.23 1.63
C GLU A 79 7.95 11.29 2.15
N LEU A 80 8.90 11.04 1.23
CA LEU A 80 10.32 11.06 1.48
C LEU A 80 10.88 12.45 1.19
N ASN A 81 11.64 13.01 2.12
CA ASN A 81 12.29 14.30 1.94
C ASN A 81 13.82 14.14 1.98
N THR A 82 14.41 14.27 0.80
CA THR A 82 15.86 14.29 0.57
C THR A 82 16.39 15.70 0.27
N GLY A 83 15.51 16.71 0.37
CA GLY A 83 15.70 18.10 -0.07
C GLY A 83 14.55 18.59 -0.93
N THR A 84 14.07 17.74 -1.83
CA THR A 84 12.79 17.87 -2.54
C THR A 84 11.88 16.73 -2.08
N PRO A 85 10.65 16.99 -1.59
CA PRO A 85 9.73 15.92 -1.19
C PRO A 85 9.29 15.09 -2.39
N GLU A 86 9.42 13.78 -2.28
CA GLU A 86 8.89 12.81 -3.24
C GLU A 86 7.77 12.00 -2.60
N VAL A 87 6.75 11.68 -3.38
CA VAL A 87 5.55 11.01 -2.88
C VAL A 87 5.38 9.66 -3.53
N THR A 88 5.21 8.62 -2.70
CA THR A 88 4.80 7.29 -3.13
C THR A 88 3.42 6.98 -2.55
N VAL A 89 2.51 6.49 -3.37
CA VAL A 89 1.16 6.11 -2.96
C VAL A 89 0.99 4.61 -3.12
N PHE A 90 0.81 3.91 -2.00
CA PHE A 90 0.52 2.47 -1.96
C PHE A 90 -0.98 2.24 -1.88
N TYR A 91 -1.47 1.20 -2.55
CA TYR A 91 -2.88 0.80 -2.58
C TYR A 91 -3.02 -0.66 -3.00
N VAL A 92 -4.17 -1.27 -2.72
CA VAL A 92 -4.51 -2.60 -3.23
C VAL A 92 -5.50 -2.44 -4.37
N ASP A 93 -5.18 -3.02 -5.53
CA ASP A 93 -6.05 -3.10 -6.70
C ASP A 93 -6.36 -4.57 -7.01
N GLY A 94 -7.61 -4.96 -6.76
CA GLY A 94 -8.02 -6.36 -6.83
C GLY A 94 -7.28 -7.21 -5.80
N ASP A 95 -6.41 -8.09 -6.28
CA ASP A 95 -5.58 -9.00 -5.48
C ASP A 95 -4.10 -8.59 -5.44
N ARG A 96 -3.75 -7.37 -5.90
CA ARG A 96 -2.37 -6.89 -6.02
C ARG A 96 -2.13 -5.66 -5.16
N LEU A 97 -1.11 -5.72 -4.31
CA LEU A 97 -0.54 -4.54 -3.67
C LEU A 97 0.35 -3.82 -4.69
N SER A 98 0.13 -2.54 -4.86
CA SER A 98 0.81 -1.72 -5.86
C SER A 98 1.24 -0.39 -5.25
N PHE A 99 2.18 0.28 -5.88
CA PHE A 99 2.42 1.69 -5.64
C PHE A 99 2.73 2.47 -6.92
N VAL A 100 2.48 3.77 -6.87
CA VAL A 100 2.98 4.77 -7.83
C VAL A 100 3.91 5.72 -7.10
N HIS A 101 5.13 5.86 -7.59
CA HIS A 101 6.12 6.82 -7.09
C HIS A 101 6.12 8.07 -7.97
N TYR A 102 5.95 9.25 -7.37
CA TYR A 102 6.01 10.54 -8.07
C TYR A 102 7.42 11.10 -7.90
N CYS A 103 8.27 10.79 -8.88
CA CYS A 103 9.67 11.13 -8.88
C CYS A 103 9.89 12.60 -9.28
N ASP A 104 10.85 13.27 -8.65
CA ASP A 104 11.25 14.65 -9.00
C ASP A 104 11.89 14.74 -10.40
N PHE A 105 12.32 13.63 -11.00
CA PHE A 105 12.76 13.55 -12.40
C PHE A 105 11.60 13.54 -13.42
N GLY A 106 10.34 13.71 -12.98
CA GLY A 106 9.19 13.91 -13.85
C GLY A 106 8.56 12.63 -14.39
N ASN A 107 8.90 11.47 -13.86
CA ASN A 107 8.23 10.22 -14.18
C ASN A 107 7.42 9.68 -12.99
N ARG A 108 6.61 8.66 -13.26
CA ARG A 108 5.71 8.03 -12.28
C ARG A 108 5.81 6.51 -12.39
N PRO A 109 6.90 5.89 -11.90
CA PRO A 109 7.02 4.45 -11.86
C PRO A 109 5.86 3.82 -11.10
N HIS A 110 5.24 2.82 -11.72
CA HIS A 110 4.21 1.97 -11.13
C HIS A 110 4.79 0.59 -10.89
N LEU A 111 4.78 0.14 -9.64
CA LEU A 111 5.34 -1.13 -9.22
C LEU A 111 4.28 -1.99 -8.54
N ILE A 112 4.41 -3.31 -8.68
CA ILE A 112 3.52 -4.30 -8.09
C ILE A 112 4.31 -5.22 -7.17
N ALA A 113 3.74 -5.51 -5.99
CA ALA A 113 4.34 -6.40 -5.02
C ALA A 113 4.33 -7.86 -5.48
N ARG A 114 5.42 -8.57 -5.17
CA ARG A 114 5.44 -10.03 -5.13
C ARG A 114 4.84 -10.54 -3.83
N PRO A 115 4.31 -11.76 -3.78
CA PRO A 115 3.89 -12.36 -2.53
C PRO A 115 5.05 -12.42 -1.51
N SER A 116 4.81 -11.89 -0.29
CA SER A 116 5.78 -11.98 0.80
C SER A 116 5.91 -13.42 1.29
N THR A 117 7.14 -13.88 1.52
CA THR A 117 7.42 -15.24 2.00
C THR A 117 7.71 -15.32 3.50
N ASP A 118 8.08 -14.19 4.11
CA ASP A 118 8.49 -14.10 5.53
C ASP A 118 7.55 -13.26 6.40
N GLY A 119 6.55 -12.61 5.78
CA GLY A 119 5.61 -11.72 6.45
C GLY A 119 6.21 -10.42 6.99
N LYS A 120 7.46 -10.08 6.60
CA LYS A 120 8.19 -8.86 7.01
C LYS A 120 8.77 -8.09 5.85
N THR A 121 9.05 -8.78 4.74
CA THR A 121 9.69 -8.21 3.55
C THR A 121 8.68 -8.17 2.41
N ILE A 122 8.57 -7.04 1.74
CA ILE A 122 7.69 -6.83 0.60
C ILE A 122 8.55 -6.31 -0.54
N GLU A 123 8.64 -7.08 -1.62
CA GLU A 123 9.34 -6.72 -2.86
C GLU A 123 8.36 -6.18 -3.90
N PHE A 124 8.79 -5.16 -4.64
CA PHE A 124 8.02 -4.55 -5.72
C PHE A 124 8.85 -4.51 -7.00
N ASP A 125 8.24 -4.91 -8.11
CA ASP A 125 8.82 -4.86 -9.44
C ASP A 125 8.09 -3.86 -10.33
N LEU A 126 8.85 -3.21 -11.21
CA LEU A 126 8.34 -2.25 -12.18
C LEU A 126 7.36 -2.91 -13.16
N VAL A 127 6.26 -2.20 -13.41
CA VAL A 127 5.30 -2.52 -14.48
C VAL A 127 5.46 -1.53 -15.64
N ASP A 128 5.39 -0.24 -15.32
CA ASP A 128 5.56 0.85 -16.27
C ASP A 128 6.06 2.13 -15.54
N PHE A 129 6.47 3.15 -16.30
CA PHE A 129 6.91 4.44 -15.78
C PHE A 129 6.54 5.60 -16.72
N PRO A 130 5.27 6.00 -16.77
CA PRO A 130 4.88 7.17 -17.57
C PRO A 130 5.67 8.42 -17.20
N GLY A 131 6.09 9.21 -18.20
CA GLY A 131 6.82 10.46 -18.03
C GLY A 131 8.21 10.43 -18.64
N SER A 132 9.13 11.32 -18.15
CA SER A 132 10.49 11.40 -18.65
C SER A 132 11.35 10.21 -18.23
N ASN A 133 12.31 9.84 -19.09
CA ASN A 133 13.40 8.91 -18.77
C ASN A 133 14.78 9.54 -19.00
N ASP A 134 14.87 10.86 -18.98
CA ASP A 134 16.12 11.58 -19.28
C ASP A 134 17.22 11.30 -18.24
N VAL A 135 16.82 11.04 -16.98
CA VAL A 135 17.71 10.66 -15.88
C VAL A 135 17.63 9.16 -15.60
N GLY A 136 16.42 8.62 -15.60
CA GLY A 136 16.11 7.22 -15.26
C GLY A 136 14.83 7.13 -14.42
N HIS A 137 14.60 5.96 -13.82
CA HIS A 137 13.39 5.68 -13.06
C HIS A 137 13.63 4.61 -11.98
N VAL A 138 12.77 4.59 -10.96
CA VAL A 138 12.73 3.49 -9.99
C VAL A 138 12.26 2.22 -10.70
N SER A 139 13.03 1.14 -10.60
CA SER A 139 12.75 -0.15 -11.25
C SER A 139 12.47 -1.29 -10.29
N HIS A 140 12.87 -1.15 -9.02
CA HIS A 140 12.64 -2.15 -7.99
C HIS A 140 12.67 -1.49 -6.61
N ALA A 141 11.91 -2.04 -5.65
CA ALA A 141 11.96 -1.61 -4.26
C ALA A 141 11.68 -2.77 -3.30
N VAL A 142 12.34 -2.78 -2.15
CA VAL A 142 12.14 -3.76 -1.08
C VAL A 142 11.93 -3.01 0.23
N PHE A 143 10.84 -3.31 0.92
CA PHE A 143 10.53 -2.77 2.25
C PHE A 143 10.65 -3.89 3.26
N THR A 144 11.48 -3.70 4.30
CA THR A 144 11.65 -4.68 5.38
C THR A 144 11.25 -4.06 6.71
N VAL A 145 10.19 -4.56 7.32
CA VAL A 145 9.76 -4.17 8.67
C VAL A 145 10.59 -4.96 9.68
N VAL A 146 11.58 -4.31 10.29
CA VAL A 146 12.43 -4.95 11.31
C VAL A 146 11.66 -5.06 12.61
N ASP A 147 11.09 -3.94 13.09
CA ASP A 147 10.24 -3.84 14.27
C ASP A 147 9.37 -2.57 14.23
N THR A 148 8.68 -2.24 15.31
CA THR A 148 7.78 -1.07 15.40
C THR A 148 8.50 0.29 15.32
N SER A 149 9.82 0.30 15.48
CA SER A 149 10.66 1.50 15.52
C SER A 149 11.74 1.55 14.45
N HIS A 150 11.83 0.51 13.60
CA HIS A 150 12.89 0.36 12.61
C HIS A 150 12.38 -0.34 11.35
N HIS A 151 12.62 0.26 10.19
CA HIS A 151 12.44 -0.39 8.89
C HIS A 151 13.56 0.00 7.92
N LEU A 152 13.72 -0.83 6.91
CA LEU A 152 14.68 -0.64 5.82
C LEU A 152 13.93 -0.53 4.49
N GLU A 153 14.47 0.28 3.60
CA GLU A 153 14.00 0.38 2.22
C GLU A 153 15.20 0.25 1.29
N ASP A 154 15.18 -0.74 0.43
CA ASP A 154 16.17 -0.92 -0.64
C ASP A 154 15.53 -0.52 -1.97
N TRP A 155 16.07 0.51 -2.61
CA TRP A 155 15.58 1.02 -3.88
C TRP A 155 16.60 0.78 -4.98
N THR A 156 16.14 0.33 -6.14
CA THR A 156 16.93 0.27 -7.36
C THR A 156 16.43 1.29 -8.35
N PHE A 157 17.29 2.21 -8.70
CA PHE A 157 17.04 3.20 -9.73
C PHE A 157 17.79 2.80 -11.00
N THR A 158 17.11 2.69 -12.14
CA THR A 158 17.73 2.39 -13.43
C THR A 158 17.93 3.69 -14.18
N LEU A 159 19.19 4.07 -14.38
CA LEU A 159 19.58 5.25 -15.13
C LEU A 159 19.11 5.16 -16.58
N ALA A 160 19.04 6.30 -17.31
CA ALA A 160 18.66 6.35 -18.72
C ALA A 160 19.53 5.48 -19.64
N ASN A 161 20.79 5.22 -19.25
CA ASN A 161 21.71 4.33 -19.97
C ASN A 161 21.57 2.85 -19.59
N GLY A 162 20.59 2.50 -18.74
CA GLY A 162 20.33 1.14 -18.27
C GLY A 162 21.18 0.68 -17.08
N LYS A 163 22.11 1.51 -16.56
CA LYS A 163 22.91 1.16 -15.37
C LYS A 163 22.04 1.21 -14.12
N PRO A 164 21.98 0.17 -13.26
CA PRO A 164 21.32 0.25 -11.97
C PRO A 164 22.15 1.06 -10.97
N VAL A 165 21.47 1.77 -10.08
CA VAL A 165 22.00 2.38 -8.86
C VAL A 165 21.18 1.86 -7.69
N HIS A 166 21.84 1.36 -6.67
CA HIS A 166 21.19 0.82 -5.48
C HIS A 166 21.34 1.79 -4.31
N ALA A 167 20.23 2.03 -3.62
CA ALA A 167 20.17 2.86 -2.43
C ALA A 167 19.46 2.10 -1.31
N ARG A 168 20.15 1.97 -0.16
CA ARG A 168 19.55 1.47 1.08
C ARG A 168 19.31 2.62 2.02
N LEU A 169 18.05 2.75 2.46
CA LEU A 169 17.59 3.71 3.42
C LEU A 169 17.33 2.97 4.75
N ASP A 170 17.92 3.45 5.84
CA ASP A 170 17.74 2.90 7.19
C ASP A 170 16.97 3.93 8.04
N PHE A 171 15.73 3.59 8.42
CA PHE A 171 14.82 4.51 9.10
C PHE A 171 14.54 4.09 10.54
N LYS A 172 14.67 5.06 11.44
CA LYS A 172 14.27 4.97 12.85
C LYS A 172 13.06 5.88 13.09
N ARG A 173 12.07 5.37 13.84
CA ARG A 173 10.86 6.14 14.18
C ARG A 173 11.22 7.31 15.10
N VAL A 174 10.68 8.46 14.76
CA VAL A 174 10.75 9.64 15.64
C VAL A 174 9.59 9.59 16.62
N PRO A 175 9.82 9.89 17.91
CA PRO A 175 8.78 9.96 18.93
C PRO A 175 7.65 10.95 18.59
#